data_91bb34ceb956110226f5c4286a44f31f
#
_entry.id   91bb34ceb956110226f5c4286a44f31f
#
_cell.length_a   1.000
_cell.length_b   1.000
_cell.length_c   1.000
_cell.angle_alpha   90.00
_cell.angle_beta   90.00
_cell.angle_gamma   90.00
#
_symmetry.space_group_name_H-M   'P 1'
#
loop_
_entity.id
_entity.type
_entity.pdbx_description
1 polymer ?
#
loop_
_entity_poly.entity_id
_entity_poly.type
_entity_poly.pdbx_seq_one_letter_code
_entity_poly.pdbx_strand_id
1 'polypeptide(L)'
;EYARKNPHSMAEWSQASRTHVSHMHHGDFYHGEKSMTLDRARDVRMELVTKSGKTIVLKPLTKLLDREVIDSMFMSKKALLEFYEQEIEDARKTGVMFSLHVKATMMKVSHPIVFGHCVKIFYKDAFEKHAKLFEELGINVNNGMVDLYNKIATLPQSTQDEIKRDLHACHEHRPELAMVDSAKGITNFHSPNDIIVDASMPAMIRNGGKMWDANGRLKEVKAVMPESTFARIYQEMINFCKWHGAFDPKTMGTVPNVGLMAQQAEEYGSHDKTFEIAEDGVANIVDIATGEVLLSQDVEAGDIWRMCQVKDAAIRDWVKLAVNRARN
;
A
#
# COMPACT_ATOMS: atom_id res chain seq x y z
N GLU A 1 -16.28 21.84 -18.03
CA GLU A 1 -15.60 23.03 -18.59
C GLU A 1 -14.06 22.85 -18.59
N TYR A 2 -13.46 22.43 -17.47
CA TYR A 2 -12.00 22.21 -17.37
C TYR A 2 -11.48 21.21 -18.40
N ALA A 3 -12.11 20.02 -18.52
CA ALA A 3 -11.68 18.99 -19.45
C ALA A 3 -11.77 19.41 -20.92
N ARG A 4 -12.69 20.32 -21.28
CA ARG A 4 -12.78 20.89 -22.63
C ARG A 4 -11.68 21.88 -22.94
N LYS A 5 -11.26 22.66 -21.92
CA LYS A 5 -10.15 23.63 -22.04
C LYS A 5 -8.77 22.96 -21.93
N ASN A 6 -8.70 21.83 -21.24
CA ASN A 6 -7.48 21.05 -21.01
C ASN A 6 -7.71 19.61 -21.45
N PRO A 7 -7.75 19.32 -22.76
CA PRO A 7 -8.03 17.98 -23.26
C PRO A 7 -6.91 17.04 -22.86
N HIS A 8 -7.29 15.87 -22.35
CA HIS A 8 -6.39 14.76 -22.06
C HIS A 8 -6.56 13.70 -23.15
N SER A 9 -5.45 13.17 -23.65
CA SER A 9 -5.48 11.96 -24.45
C SER A 9 -5.70 10.76 -23.53
N MET A 10 -6.64 9.91 -23.90
CA MET A 10 -6.87 8.60 -23.28
C MET A 10 -6.49 7.56 -24.31
N ALA A 11 -5.62 6.61 -23.95
CA ALA A 11 -5.28 5.51 -24.83
C ALA A 11 -6.45 4.51 -24.92
N GLU A 12 -6.51 3.82 -26.06
CA GLU A 12 -7.53 2.79 -26.28
C GLU A 12 -7.37 1.61 -25.34
N TRP A 13 -8.50 1.07 -24.92
CA TRP A 13 -8.59 -0.17 -24.18
C TRP A 13 -9.04 -1.33 -25.08
N SER A 14 -8.49 -2.51 -24.83
CA SER A 14 -8.88 -3.75 -25.50
C SER A 14 -9.55 -4.69 -24.51
N GLN A 15 -10.60 -5.39 -24.96
CA GLN A 15 -11.21 -6.49 -24.19
C GLN A 15 -10.20 -7.62 -23.92
N ALA A 16 -9.23 -7.80 -24.81
CA ALA A 16 -8.17 -8.81 -24.68
C ALA A 16 -7.03 -8.37 -23.74
N SER A 17 -7.09 -7.17 -23.14
CA SER A 17 -6.05 -6.71 -22.23
C SER A 17 -5.93 -7.66 -21.03
N ARG A 18 -4.70 -8.07 -20.73
CA ARG A 18 -4.35 -8.92 -19.57
C ARG A 18 -4.04 -8.10 -18.32
N THR A 19 -4.03 -6.77 -18.44
CA THR A 19 -3.84 -5.89 -17.29
C THR A 19 -4.92 -6.12 -16.25
N HIS A 20 -4.49 -6.27 -15.01
CA HIS A 20 -5.37 -6.51 -13.86
C HIS A 20 -4.73 -6.02 -12.56
N VAL A 21 -5.56 -5.90 -11.55
CA VAL A 21 -5.13 -5.63 -10.17
C VAL A 21 -4.99 -6.94 -9.42
N SER A 22 -3.98 -7.05 -8.58
CA SER A 22 -3.83 -8.12 -7.60
C SER A 22 -3.79 -7.56 -6.19
N HIS A 23 -4.42 -8.24 -5.25
CA HIS A 23 -4.47 -7.88 -3.84
C HIS A 23 -4.54 -9.12 -2.95
N MET A 24 -4.24 -8.95 -1.66
CA MET A 24 -4.36 -10.03 -0.68
C MET A 24 -5.83 -10.42 -0.49
N HIS A 25 -6.08 -11.70 -0.24
CA HIS A 25 -7.40 -12.25 0.05
C HIS A 25 -7.59 -12.60 1.53
N HIS A 26 -6.52 -12.49 2.32
CA HIS A 26 -6.50 -12.68 3.78
C HIS A 26 -5.23 -12.05 4.34
N GLY A 27 -5.25 -11.73 5.62
CA GLY A 27 -4.09 -11.22 6.36
C GLY A 27 -3.71 -9.77 6.04
N ASP A 28 -4.51 -9.05 5.26
CA ASP A 28 -4.39 -7.60 5.09
C ASP A 28 -5.32 -6.84 6.05
N PHE A 29 -5.18 -5.54 6.13
CA PHE A 29 -5.95 -4.72 7.06
C PHE A 29 -7.46 -4.90 6.92
N TYR A 30 -7.96 -4.99 5.69
CA TYR A 30 -9.40 -5.16 5.43
C TYR A 30 -9.97 -6.47 6.02
N HIS A 31 -9.24 -7.58 5.84
CA HIS A 31 -9.72 -8.87 6.32
C HIS A 31 -9.46 -9.10 7.82
N GLY A 32 -8.52 -8.35 8.39
CA GLY A 32 -8.19 -8.40 9.82
C GLY A 32 -8.96 -7.39 10.68
N GLU A 33 -9.81 -6.54 10.07
CA GLU A 33 -10.49 -5.47 10.79
C GLU A 33 -11.56 -5.98 11.75
N LYS A 34 -11.51 -5.46 13.00
CA LYS A 34 -12.58 -5.53 13.98
C LYS A 34 -12.95 -4.11 14.35
N SER A 35 -14.23 -3.80 14.44
CA SER A 35 -14.70 -2.44 14.75
C SER A 35 -15.82 -2.43 15.78
N MET A 36 -15.96 -1.29 16.46
CA MET A 36 -17.05 -1.05 17.37
C MET A 36 -17.41 0.44 17.42
N THR A 37 -18.67 0.72 17.76
CA THR A 37 -19.12 2.08 18.11
C THR A 37 -19.11 2.22 19.62
N LEU A 38 -18.50 3.29 20.12
CA LEU A 38 -18.44 3.57 21.56
C LEU A 38 -19.81 4.01 22.07
N ASP A 39 -20.16 3.58 23.27
CA ASP A 39 -21.37 3.99 24.01
C ASP A 39 -21.19 5.32 24.75
N ARG A 40 -19.94 5.71 25.00
CA ARG A 40 -19.55 6.94 25.69
C ARG A 40 -18.11 7.34 25.36
N ALA A 41 -17.72 8.56 25.68
CA ALA A 41 -16.32 9.01 25.63
C ALA A 41 -15.46 8.18 26.57
N ARG A 42 -14.25 7.82 26.11
CA ARG A 42 -13.27 7.00 26.87
C ARG A 42 -11.85 7.47 26.60
N ASP A 43 -10.97 7.29 27.59
CA ASP A 43 -9.54 7.38 27.41
C ASP A 43 -9.00 5.96 27.29
N VAL A 44 -8.28 5.64 26.20
CA VAL A 44 -7.75 4.30 25.96
C VAL A 44 -6.23 4.32 25.82
N ARG A 45 -5.60 3.19 26.14
CA ARG A 45 -4.21 2.88 25.77
C ARG A 45 -4.17 1.74 24.80
N MET A 46 -3.13 1.71 23.97
CA MET A 46 -2.80 0.60 23.09
C MET A 46 -1.63 -0.15 23.67
N GLU A 47 -1.74 -1.47 23.78
CA GLU A 47 -0.70 -2.31 24.36
C GLU A 47 -0.56 -3.64 23.63
N LEU A 48 0.64 -4.19 23.66
CA LEU A 48 0.95 -5.55 23.22
C LEU A 48 1.21 -6.41 24.47
N VAL A 49 0.42 -7.44 24.66
CA VAL A 49 0.68 -8.48 25.66
C VAL A 49 1.39 -9.62 24.96
N THR A 50 2.69 -9.79 25.23
CA THR A 50 3.51 -10.80 24.55
C THR A 50 3.18 -12.22 25.05
N LYS A 51 3.57 -13.24 24.31
CA LYS A 51 3.43 -14.65 24.72
C LYS A 51 4.16 -14.96 26.03
N SER A 52 5.17 -14.18 26.40
CA SER A 52 5.87 -14.30 27.70
C SER A 52 5.12 -13.64 28.86
N GLY A 53 3.99 -12.99 28.61
CA GLY A 53 3.18 -12.28 29.60
C GLY A 53 3.64 -10.85 29.88
N LYS A 54 4.65 -10.34 29.17
CA LYS A 54 5.10 -8.94 29.28
C LYS A 54 4.12 -8.03 28.57
N THR A 55 3.75 -6.91 29.18
CA THR A 55 2.96 -5.86 28.56
C THR A 55 3.88 -4.74 28.03
N ILE A 56 3.78 -4.44 26.74
CA ILE A 56 4.46 -3.34 26.08
C ILE A 56 3.41 -2.29 25.71
N VAL A 57 3.53 -1.09 26.26
CA VAL A 57 2.63 0.02 25.94
C VAL A 57 3.04 0.61 24.59
N LEU A 58 2.21 0.44 23.57
CA LEU A 58 2.41 0.99 22.24
C LEU A 58 2.07 2.48 22.18
N LYS A 59 0.94 2.84 22.80
CA LYS A 59 0.52 4.23 22.99
C LYS A 59 -0.18 4.39 24.32
N PRO A 60 0.30 5.28 25.21
CA PRO A 60 -0.21 5.35 26.58
C PRO A 60 -1.59 5.98 26.68
N LEU A 61 -1.97 6.86 25.75
CA LEU A 61 -3.23 7.59 25.81
C LEU A 61 -3.73 7.97 24.41
N THR A 62 -4.99 7.66 24.15
CA THR A 62 -5.79 8.21 23.06
C THR A 62 -7.18 8.57 23.60
N LYS A 63 -7.58 9.80 23.36
CA LYS A 63 -8.93 10.28 23.79
C LYS A 63 -9.93 9.93 22.70
N LEU A 64 -11.00 9.29 23.10
CA LEU A 64 -12.11 8.89 22.24
C LEU A 64 -13.38 9.63 22.66
N LEU A 65 -14.15 10.06 21.66
CA LEU A 65 -15.39 10.78 21.88
C LEU A 65 -16.57 9.83 22.07
N ASP A 66 -17.65 10.37 22.60
CA ASP A 66 -18.95 9.68 22.62
C ASP A 66 -19.38 9.30 21.19
N ARG A 67 -19.85 8.07 21.02
CA ARG A 67 -20.30 7.50 19.73
C ARG A 67 -19.25 7.48 18.62
N GLU A 68 -17.99 7.60 18.94
CA GLU A 68 -16.92 7.44 17.99
C GLU A 68 -16.84 5.97 17.56
N VAL A 69 -16.57 5.73 16.28
CA VAL A 69 -16.29 4.39 15.76
C VAL A 69 -14.79 4.18 15.79
N ILE A 70 -14.38 3.09 16.40
CA ILE A 70 -12.99 2.67 16.43
C ILE A 70 -12.84 1.31 15.78
N ASP A 71 -11.65 1.05 15.24
CA ASP A 71 -11.25 -0.26 14.75
C ASP A 71 -9.92 -0.72 15.34
N SER A 72 -9.63 -1.99 15.11
CA SER A 72 -8.35 -2.62 15.32
C SER A 72 -8.12 -3.52 14.12
N MET A 73 -7.01 -3.33 13.42
CA MET A 73 -6.69 -4.09 12.22
C MET A 73 -5.19 -4.37 12.13
N PHE A 74 -4.82 -5.42 11.42
CA PHE A 74 -3.41 -5.74 11.21
C PHE A 74 -3.17 -6.29 9.80
N MET A 75 -1.94 -6.15 9.34
CA MET A 75 -1.42 -6.80 8.16
C MET A 75 -0.40 -7.85 8.61
N SER A 76 -0.66 -9.11 8.28
CA SER A 76 0.26 -10.21 8.55
C SER A 76 1.47 -10.13 7.65
N LYS A 77 2.65 -10.01 8.24
CA LYS A 77 3.92 -10.07 7.50
C LYS A 77 4.05 -11.38 6.74
N LYS A 78 3.73 -12.50 7.38
CA LYS A 78 3.81 -13.83 6.75
C LYS A 78 2.94 -13.92 5.51
N ALA A 79 1.66 -13.55 5.62
CA ALA A 79 0.74 -13.57 4.49
C ALA A 79 1.17 -12.60 3.37
N LEU A 80 1.72 -11.44 3.74
CA LEU A 80 2.23 -10.45 2.79
C LEU A 80 3.43 -10.98 1.99
N LEU A 81 4.38 -11.66 2.66
CA LEU A 81 5.54 -12.25 1.98
C LEU A 81 5.13 -13.37 1.02
N GLU A 82 4.23 -14.27 1.47
CA GLU A 82 3.67 -15.33 0.62
C GLU A 82 2.93 -14.75 -0.59
N PHE A 83 2.13 -13.71 -0.39
CA PHE A 83 1.44 -13.00 -1.46
C PHE A 83 2.43 -12.45 -2.50
N TYR A 84 3.49 -11.75 -2.09
CA TYR A 84 4.47 -11.21 -3.02
C TYR A 84 5.21 -12.29 -3.82
N GLU A 85 5.63 -13.38 -3.19
CA GLU A 85 6.26 -14.50 -3.89
C GLU A 85 5.33 -15.06 -5.00
N GLN A 86 4.05 -15.22 -4.68
CA GLN A 86 3.05 -15.73 -5.62
C GLN A 86 2.81 -14.75 -6.78
N GLU A 87 2.65 -13.47 -6.48
CA GLU A 87 2.29 -12.46 -7.49
C GLU A 87 3.46 -12.12 -8.42
N ILE A 88 4.69 -12.12 -7.90
CA ILE A 88 5.91 -11.97 -8.71
C ILE A 88 6.04 -13.16 -9.66
N GLU A 89 5.87 -14.38 -9.16
CA GLU A 89 5.98 -15.59 -10.00
C GLU A 89 4.85 -15.69 -11.03
N ASP A 90 3.63 -15.30 -10.67
CA ASP A 90 2.52 -15.27 -11.62
C ASP A 90 2.72 -14.22 -12.71
N ALA A 91 3.20 -13.01 -12.38
CA ALA A 91 3.55 -12.00 -13.37
C ALA A 91 4.62 -12.50 -14.35
N ARG A 92 5.63 -13.20 -13.84
CA ARG A 92 6.67 -13.84 -14.66
C ARG A 92 6.09 -14.87 -15.62
N LYS A 93 5.25 -15.79 -15.13
CA LYS A 93 4.62 -16.86 -15.93
C LYS A 93 3.68 -16.33 -17.00
N THR A 94 2.91 -15.31 -16.63
CA THR A 94 1.93 -14.72 -17.55
C THR A 94 2.54 -13.71 -18.53
N GLY A 95 3.79 -13.31 -18.30
CA GLY A 95 4.51 -12.38 -19.20
C GLY A 95 3.94 -10.97 -19.18
N VAL A 96 3.37 -10.53 -18.07
CA VAL A 96 2.99 -9.13 -17.81
C VAL A 96 4.02 -8.47 -16.90
N MET A 97 4.20 -7.15 -17.01
CA MET A 97 5.08 -6.43 -16.09
C MET A 97 4.50 -6.44 -14.68
N PHE A 98 5.39 -6.36 -13.70
CA PHE A 98 5.05 -6.19 -12.30
C PHE A 98 5.10 -4.70 -11.92
N SER A 99 4.08 -4.21 -11.24
CA SER A 99 4.04 -2.85 -10.71
C SER A 99 3.40 -2.84 -9.33
N LEU A 100 4.15 -2.41 -8.33
CA LEU A 100 3.64 -2.22 -6.96
C LEU A 100 3.03 -0.82 -6.84
N HIS A 101 1.88 -0.73 -6.19
CA HIS A 101 1.20 0.53 -5.90
C HIS A 101 0.85 0.60 -4.41
N VAL A 102 1.29 1.66 -3.75
CA VAL A 102 1.12 1.87 -2.32
C VAL A 102 0.55 3.26 -2.03
N LYS A 103 0.22 3.52 -0.77
CA LYS A 103 -0.30 4.82 -0.32
C LYS A 103 0.61 5.43 0.76
N ALA A 104 1.92 5.44 0.52
CA ALA A 104 2.94 5.78 1.50
C ALA A 104 2.89 7.25 1.99
N THR A 105 2.34 8.18 1.21
CA THR A 105 2.20 9.57 1.63
C THR A 105 1.17 9.78 2.74
N MET A 106 0.16 8.93 2.80
CA MET A 106 -0.90 8.94 3.81
C MET A 106 -0.62 7.90 4.91
N MET A 107 -0.30 6.66 4.52
CA MET A 107 0.03 5.55 5.40
C MET A 107 1.54 5.50 5.67
N LYS A 108 2.05 6.50 6.38
CA LYS A 108 3.50 6.80 6.52
C LYS A 108 4.31 5.76 7.29
N VAL A 109 3.66 4.89 8.07
CA VAL A 109 4.33 3.80 8.80
C VAL A 109 4.16 2.48 8.04
N SER A 110 2.90 2.09 7.77
CA SER A 110 2.61 0.77 7.20
C SER A 110 3.10 0.61 5.77
N HIS A 111 2.81 1.55 4.88
CA HIS A 111 3.07 1.35 3.44
C HIS A 111 4.55 1.40 3.04
N PRO A 112 5.45 2.15 3.68
CA PRO A 112 6.89 1.97 3.47
C PRO A 112 7.40 0.57 3.86
N ILE A 113 6.88 -0.02 4.95
CA ILE A 113 7.23 -1.38 5.38
C ILE A 113 6.71 -2.40 4.35
N VAL A 114 5.43 -2.27 3.95
CA VAL A 114 4.80 -3.10 2.90
C VAL A 114 5.61 -3.04 1.61
N PHE A 115 6.03 -1.85 1.18
CA PHE A 115 6.90 -1.64 0.03
C PHE A 115 8.26 -2.32 0.19
N GLY A 116 8.92 -2.11 1.33
CA GLY A 116 10.24 -2.67 1.61
C GLY A 116 10.26 -4.20 1.58
N HIS A 117 9.20 -4.84 2.05
CA HIS A 117 9.05 -6.30 1.94
C HIS A 117 9.00 -6.77 0.48
N CYS A 118 8.29 -6.06 -0.40
CA CYS A 118 8.25 -6.40 -1.82
C CYS A 118 9.63 -6.28 -2.47
N VAL A 119 10.37 -5.21 -2.17
CA VAL A 119 11.74 -5.01 -2.66
C VAL A 119 12.65 -6.15 -2.22
N LYS A 120 12.60 -6.55 -0.94
CA LYS A 120 13.41 -7.66 -0.41
C LYS A 120 13.08 -8.99 -1.08
N ILE A 121 11.80 -9.28 -1.33
CA ILE A 121 11.39 -10.50 -2.03
C ILE A 121 11.87 -10.51 -3.47
N PHE A 122 11.74 -9.39 -4.17
CA PHE A 122 12.16 -9.30 -5.57
C PHE A 122 13.67 -9.48 -5.75
N TYR A 123 14.47 -8.87 -4.88
CA TYR A 123 15.95 -8.92 -4.90
C TYR A 123 16.53 -9.89 -3.86
N LYS A 124 15.77 -10.93 -3.49
CA LYS A 124 16.12 -11.84 -2.39
C LYS A 124 17.55 -12.35 -2.45
N ASP A 125 17.98 -12.87 -3.59
CA ASP A 125 19.30 -13.49 -3.75
C ASP A 125 20.44 -12.49 -3.50
N ALA A 126 20.30 -11.26 -3.98
CA ALA A 126 21.26 -10.19 -3.74
C ALA A 126 21.27 -9.76 -2.26
N PHE A 127 20.07 -9.64 -1.64
CA PHE A 127 19.94 -9.26 -0.23
C PHE A 127 20.49 -10.34 0.70
N GLU A 128 20.30 -11.61 0.39
CA GLU A 128 20.88 -12.73 1.15
C GLU A 128 22.41 -12.77 1.01
N LYS A 129 22.93 -12.63 -0.21
CA LYS A 129 24.39 -12.62 -0.47
C LYS A 129 25.11 -11.50 0.26
N HIS A 130 24.54 -10.30 0.28
CA HIS A 130 25.15 -9.10 0.85
C HIS A 130 24.57 -8.71 2.23
N ALA A 131 23.85 -9.60 2.91
CA ALA A 131 23.07 -9.30 4.12
C ALA A 131 23.87 -8.54 5.19
N LYS A 132 25.08 -9.05 5.52
CA LYS A 132 25.94 -8.43 6.53
C LYS A 132 26.38 -7.01 6.14
N LEU A 133 26.81 -6.84 4.89
CA LEU A 133 27.24 -5.53 4.39
C LEU A 133 26.08 -4.53 4.36
N PHE A 134 24.89 -4.97 3.95
CA PHE A 134 23.70 -4.12 3.92
C PHE A 134 23.25 -3.71 5.32
N GLU A 135 23.38 -4.60 6.32
CA GLU A 135 23.16 -4.28 7.72
C GLU A 135 24.18 -3.26 8.25
N GLU A 136 25.47 -3.46 8.01
CA GLU A 136 26.55 -2.55 8.39
C GLU A 136 26.38 -1.15 7.79
N LEU A 137 25.91 -1.05 6.54
CA LEU A 137 25.58 0.21 5.87
C LEU A 137 24.26 0.82 6.35
N GLY A 138 23.48 0.08 7.13
CA GLY A 138 22.16 0.50 7.60
C GLY A 138 21.17 0.71 6.44
N ILE A 139 21.23 -0.12 5.38
CA ILE A 139 20.31 -0.01 4.24
C ILE A 139 18.87 -0.23 4.69
N ASN A 140 18.01 0.73 4.37
CA ASN A 140 16.60 0.68 4.69
C ASN A 140 15.75 0.67 3.40
N VAL A 141 15.34 -0.52 2.98
CA VAL A 141 14.53 -0.69 1.75
C VAL A 141 13.12 -0.12 1.86
N ASN A 142 12.66 0.25 3.05
CA ASN A 142 11.41 0.97 3.21
C ASN A 142 11.46 2.37 2.56
N ASN A 143 12.68 2.88 2.32
CA ASN A 143 12.92 4.10 1.54
C ASN A 143 13.12 3.84 0.05
N GLY A 144 13.18 2.58 -0.37
CA GLY A 144 13.39 2.14 -1.75
C GLY A 144 14.83 1.89 -2.14
N MET A 145 15.03 1.50 -3.40
CA MET A 145 16.35 1.23 -3.96
C MET A 145 17.26 2.46 -3.98
N VAL A 146 16.70 3.66 -3.94
CA VAL A 146 17.48 4.90 -3.83
C VAL A 146 18.33 4.91 -2.56
N ASP A 147 17.82 4.42 -1.44
CA ASP A 147 18.60 4.32 -0.18
C ASP A 147 19.78 3.37 -0.33
N LEU A 148 19.56 2.21 -0.96
CA LEU A 148 20.60 1.25 -1.26
C LEU A 148 21.69 1.86 -2.15
N TYR A 149 21.32 2.46 -3.29
CA TYR A 149 22.28 3.04 -4.22
C TYR A 149 23.10 4.17 -3.60
N ASN A 150 22.46 5.03 -2.80
CA ASN A 150 23.17 6.12 -2.10
C ASN A 150 24.20 5.59 -1.10
N LYS A 151 23.88 4.54 -0.37
CA LYS A 151 24.75 3.96 0.65
C LYS A 151 25.91 3.16 0.05
N ILE A 152 25.65 2.35 -0.97
CA ILE A 152 26.73 1.61 -1.63
C ILE A 152 27.70 2.54 -2.40
N ALA A 153 27.28 3.76 -2.77
CA ALA A 153 28.14 4.74 -3.44
C ALA A 153 29.37 5.13 -2.59
N THR A 154 29.35 4.87 -1.29
CA THR A 154 30.49 5.11 -0.38
C THR A 154 31.54 3.99 -0.41
N LEU A 155 31.24 2.87 -1.05
CA LEU A 155 32.10 1.69 -1.12
C LEU A 155 33.11 1.78 -2.28
N PRO A 156 34.18 0.96 -2.26
CA PRO A 156 35.08 0.80 -3.41
C PRO A 156 34.29 0.40 -4.67
N GLN A 157 34.74 0.92 -5.83
CA GLN A 157 34.02 0.71 -7.12
C GLN A 157 33.80 -0.77 -7.44
N SER A 158 34.79 -1.64 -7.17
CA SER A 158 34.66 -3.08 -7.40
C SER A 158 33.52 -3.73 -6.62
N THR A 159 33.32 -3.29 -5.37
CA THR A 159 32.22 -3.77 -4.51
C THR A 159 30.87 -3.24 -4.99
N GLN A 160 30.81 -1.96 -5.40
CA GLN A 160 29.60 -1.41 -6.00
C GLN A 160 29.19 -2.19 -7.27
N ASP A 161 30.18 -2.51 -8.13
CA ASP A 161 29.93 -3.23 -9.38
C ASP A 161 29.51 -4.67 -9.13
N GLU A 162 30.03 -5.32 -8.09
CA GLU A 162 29.58 -6.64 -7.67
C GLU A 162 28.11 -6.60 -7.22
N ILE A 163 27.75 -5.70 -6.31
CA ILE A 163 26.38 -5.57 -5.81
C ILE A 163 25.41 -5.28 -6.97
N LYS A 164 25.77 -4.35 -7.87
CA LYS A 164 24.94 -4.01 -9.04
C LYS A 164 24.76 -5.20 -9.98
N ARG A 165 25.78 -6.02 -10.20
CA ARG A 165 25.65 -7.26 -11.00
C ARG A 165 24.69 -8.25 -10.35
N ASP A 166 24.79 -8.45 -9.02
CA ASP A 166 23.92 -9.38 -8.31
C ASP A 166 22.45 -8.90 -8.31
N LEU A 167 22.23 -7.60 -8.13
CA LEU A 167 20.89 -7.01 -8.28
C LEU A 167 20.35 -7.19 -9.72
N HIS A 168 21.22 -7.01 -10.72
CA HIS A 168 20.82 -7.21 -12.11
C HIS A 168 20.48 -8.67 -12.41
N ALA A 169 21.24 -9.61 -11.88
CA ALA A 169 20.99 -11.04 -12.04
C ALA A 169 19.60 -11.47 -11.50
N CYS A 170 19.10 -10.80 -10.47
CA CYS A 170 17.74 -11.07 -9.99
C CYS A 170 16.67 -10.86 -11.08
N HIS A 171 16.87 -9.91 -12.01
CA HIS A 171 15.91 -9.64 -13.08
C HIS A 171 15.82 -10.78 -14.11
N GLU A 172 16.84 -11.66 -14.22
CA GLU A 172 16.82 -12.80 -15.15
C GLU A 172 15.73 -13.83 -14.82
N HIS A 173 15.34 -13.88 -13.54
CA HIS A 173 14.40 -14.86 -13.00
C HIS A 173 13.12 -14.23 -12.44
N ARG A 174 12.93 -12.93 -12.64
CA ARG A 174 11.78 -12.16 -12.19
C ARG A 174 11.04 -11.53 -13.37
N PRO A 175 9.79 -11.06 -13.20
CA PRO A 175 9.10 -10.31 -14.24
C PRO A 175 9.78 -8.98 -14.51
N GLU A 176 9.56 -8.40 -15.69
CA GLU A 176 9.93 -7.02 -15.93
C GLU A 176 9.23 -6.09 -14.93
N LEU A 177 9.95 -5.11 -14.42
CA LEU A 177 9.39 -4.05 -13.58
C LEU A 177 8.86 -2.90 -14.44
N ALA A 178 7.71 -2.37 -14.05
CA ALA A 178 7.24 -1.09 -14.56
C ALA A 178 8.23 0.03 -14.19
N MET A 179 8.40 0.98 -15.10
CA MET A 179 9.28 2.13 -14.90
C MET A 179 8.47 3.36 -14.48
N VAL A 180 9.05 4.14 -13.57
CA VAL A 180 8.58 5.49 -13.24
C VAL A 180 9.15 6.48 -14.26
N ASP A 181 10.43 6.34 -14.59
CA ASP A 181 11.11 7.15 -15.62
C ASP A 181 12.13 6.25 -16.35
N SER A 182 11.76 5.80 -17.54
CA SER A 182 12.61 4.92 -18.36
C SER A 182 13.89 5.60 -18.81
N ALA A 183 13.84 6.91 -19.10
CA ALA A 183 15.01 7.66 -19.57
C ALA A 183 16.09 7.79 -18.49
N LYS A 184 15.68 7.83 -17.23
CA LYS A 184 16.58 7.90 -16.08
C LYS A 184 16.86 6.53 -15.43
N GLY A 185 16.24 5.46 -15.93
CA GLY A 185 16.36 4.13 -15.32
C GLY A 185 15.67 3.99 -13.96
N ILE A 186 14.71 4.86 -13.65
CA ILE A 186 13.97 4.84 -12.39
C ILE A 186 12.86 3.79 -12.47
N THR A 187 13.03 2.72 -11.70
CA THR A 187 12.09 1.61 -11.64
C THR A 187 10.97 1.89 -10.64
N ASN A 188 9.93 1.08 -10.68
CA ASN A 188 8.84 1.04 -9.70
C ASN A 188 9.34 0.85 -8.25
N PHE A 189 10.54 0.28 -8.04
CA PHE A 189 11.13 0.07 -6.72
C PHE A 189 12.11 1.17 -6.26
N HIS A 190 12.19 2.28 -7.00
CA HIS A 190 13.10 3.37 -6.64
C HIS A 190 12.76 3.98 -5.29
N SER A 191 11.50 4.39 -5.10
CA SER A 191 10.99 4.96 -3.86
C SER A 191 9.50 4.69 -3.71
N PRO A 192 8.98 4.42 -2.50
CA PRO A 192 7.55 4.26 -2.27
C PRO A 192 6.73 5.52 -2.60
N ASN A 193 7.36 6.69 -2.61
CA ASN A 193 6.71 7.95 -2.97
C ASN A 193 6.51 8.14 -4.48
N ASP A 194 7.23 7.40 -5.31
CA ASP A 194 7.11 7.46 -6.77
C ASP A 194 5.88 6.70 -7.29
N ILE A 195 5.28 5.85 -6.46
CA ILE A 195 4.23 4.90 -6.83
C ILE A 195 2.95 5.06 -5.99
N ILE A 196 2.64 6.30 -5.63
CA ILE A 196 1.42 6.59 -4.88
C ILE A 196 0.20 6.22 -5.73
N VAL A 197 -0.63 5.33 -5.19
CA VAL A 197 -1.79 4.75 -5.88
C VAL A 197 -2.72 5.78 -6.49
N ASP A 198 -2.92 6.90 -5.81
CA ASP A 198 -3.80 8.00 -6.26
C ASP A 198 -3.31 8.70 -7.54
N ALA A 199 -2.03 8.56 -7.88
CA ALA A 199 -1.43 9.12 -9.09
C ALA A 199 -1.07 8.01 -10.11
N SER A 200 -0.45 6.92 -9.66
CA SER A 200 0.06 5.86 -10.53
C SER A 200 -1.05 5.04 -11.20
N MET A 201 -2.14 4.75 -10.49
CA MET A 201 -3.27 4.01 -11.06
C MET A 201 -4.06 4.81 -12.09
N PRO A 202 -4.46 6.07 -11.86
CA PRO A 202 -5.07 6.89 -12.91
C PRO A 202 -4.18 7.06 -14.14
N ALA A 203 -2.85 7.19 -13.96
CA ALA A 203 -1.91 7.26 -15.08
C ALA A 203 -1.92 5.97 -15.92
N MET A 204 -1.87 4.80 -15.28
CA MET A 204 -1.97 3.50 -15.95
C MET A 204 -3.31 3.35 -16.70
N ILE A 205 -4.43 3.71 -16.07
CA ILE A 205 -5.76 3.62 -16.69
C ILE A 205 -5.85 4.52 -17.92
N ARG A 206 -5.32 5.75 -17.86
CA ARG A 206 -5.25 6.66 -19.01
C ARG A 206 -4.40 6.12 -20.15
N ASN A 207 -3.39 5.32 -19.86
CA ASN A 207 -2.52 4.69 -20.86
C ASN A 207 -3.07 3.34 -21.39
N GLY A 208 -4.38 3.10 -21.29
CA GLY A 208 -5.00 1.87 -21.77
C GLY A 208 -4.61 0.63 -20.98
N GLY A 209 -4.35 0.80 -19.67
CA GLY A 209 -3.91 -0.28 -18.80
C GLY A 209 -2.44 -0.66 -18.96
N LYS A 210 -1.61 0.26 -19.45
CA LYS A 210 -0.20 -0.02 -19.75
C LYS A 210 0.72 0.92 -18.98
N MET A 211 1.92 0.44 -18.70
CA MET A 211 3.02 1.21 -18.12
C MET A 211 4.27 1.05 -18.99
N TRP A 212 5.27 1.89 -18.79
CA TRP A 212 6.51 1.87 -19.56
C TRP A 212 7.45 0.76 -19.06
N ASP A 213 8.07 0.05 -20.01
CA ASP A 213 9.20 -0.82 -19.76
C ASP A 213 10.53 -0.02 -19.73
N ALA A 214 11.64 -0.70 -19.47
CA ALA A 214 12.97 -0.09 -19.43
C ALA A 214 13.42 0.56 -20.77
N ASN A 215 12.78 0.18 -21.88
CA ASN A 215 13.04 0.72 -23.23
C ASN A 215 12.04 1.84 -23.60
N GLY A 216 11.18 2.28 -22.69
CA GLY A 216 10.18 3.30 -22.93
C GLY A 216 8.99 2.82 -23.78
N ARG A 217 8.72 1.51 -23.86
CA ARG A 217 7.59 0.94 -24.56
C ARG A 217 6.44 0.65 -23.59
N LEU A 218 5.22 0.88 -24.01
CA LEU A 218 4.03 0.58 -23.21
C LEU A 218 3.71 -0.94 -23.27
N LYS A 219 3.62 -1.55 -22.10
CA LYS A 219 3.28 -2.97 -21.91
C LYS A 219 2.18 -3.14 -20.88
N GLU A 220 1.47 -4.25 -20.98
CA GLU A 220 0.47 -4.69 -20.01
C GLU A 220 1.11 -5.01 -18.67
N VAL A 221 0.35 -4.79 -17.59
CA VAL A 221 0.89 -4.79 -16.24
C VAL A 221 -0.04 -5.49 -15.25
N LYS A 222 0.55 -6.20 -14.30
CA LYS A 222 -0.09 -6.61 -13.07
C LYS A 222 0.14 -5.50 -12.04
N ALA A 223 -0.93 -4.78 -11.69
CA ALA A 223 -0.91 -3.74 -10.66
C ALA A 223 -1.13 -4.38 -9.30
N VAL A 224 -0.07 -4.49 -8.51
CA VAL A 224 -0.10 -5.15 -7.20
C VAL A 224 -0.37 -4.13 -6.11
N MET A 225 -1.49 -4.31 -5.42
CA MET A 225 -1.93 -3.50 -4.28
C MET A 225 -2.25 -4.45 -3.13
N PRO A 226 -1.32 -4.71 -2.20
CA PRO A 226 -1.52 -5.71 -1.15
C PRO A 226 -2.80 -5.49 -0.34
N GLU A 227 -3.06 -4.26 0.05
CA GLU A 227 -4.26 -3.90 0.82
C GLU A 227 -5.49 -3.87 -0.08
N SER A 228 -6.48 -4.73 0.20
CA SER A 228 -7.69 -4.86 -0.61
C SER A 228 -8.72 -3.74 -0.42
N THR A 229 -8.54 -2.88 0.58
CA THR A 229 -9.47 -1.78 0.92
C THR A 229 -9.79 -0.89 -0.29
N PHE A 230 -8.78 -0.57 -1.10
CA PHE A 230 -8.93 0.29 -2.28
C PHE A 230 -8.61 -0.40 -3.62
N ALA A 231 -8.03 -1.61 -3.59
CA ALA A 231 -7.62 -2.33 -4.79
C ALA A 231 -8.79 -2.66 -5.71
N ARG A 232 -9.90 -3.09 -5.15
CA ARG A 232 -11.08 -3.58 -5.91
C ARG A 232 -11.70 -2.52 -6.80
N ILE A 233 -11.74 -1.26 -6.38
CA ILE A 233 -12.30 -0.18 -7.21
C ILE A 233 -11.49 0.00 -8.50
N TYR A 234 -10.18 -0.14 -8.45
CA TYR A 234 -9.32 -0.04 -9.64
C TYR A 234 -9.51 -1.24 -10.57
N GLN A 235 -9.75 -2.44 -10.01
CA GLN A 235 -10.09 -3.59 -10.86
C GLN A 235 -11.41 -3.37 -11.59
N GLU A 236 -12.42 -2.82 -10.94
CA GLU A 236 -13.70 -2.51 -11.59
C GLU A 236 -13.56 -1.41 -12.64
N MET A 237 -12.72 -0.40 -12.41
CA MET A 237 -12.40 0.60 -13.44
C MET A 237 -11.73 -0.04 -14.67
N ILE A 238 -10.81 -0.98 -14.46
CA ILE A 238 -10.17 -1.74 -15.54
C ILE A 238 -11.20 -2.59 -16.28
N ASN A 239 -12.05 -3.31 -15.56
CA ASN A 239 -13.13 -4.11 -16.15
C ASN A 239 -14.05 -3.25 -17.02
N PHE A 240 -14.48 -2.11 -16.48
CA PHE A 240 -15.30 -1.16 -17.22
C PHE A 240 -14.61 -0.70 -18.51
N CYS A 241 -13.34 -0.29 -18.43
CA CYS A 241 -12.60 0.15 -19.61
C CYS A 241 -12.38 -0.96 -20.65
N LYS A 242 -12.20 -2.20 -20.22
CA LYS A 242 -12.11 -3.36 -21.14
C LYS A 242 -13.40 -3.57 -21.93
N TRP A 243 -14.57 -3.39 -21.29
CA TRP A 243 -15.87 -3.63 -21.90
C TRP A 243 -16.41 -2.42 -22.67
N HIS A 244 -16.16 -1.22 -22.20
CA HIS A 244 -16.80 0.00 -22.71
C HIS A 244 -15.81 0.96 -23.41
N GLY A 245 -14.51 0.68 -23.36
CA GLY A 245 -13.47 1.59 -23.82
C GLY A 245 -13.02 2.59 -22.76
N ALA A 246 -12.10 3.46 -23.14
CA ALA A 246 -11.57 4.49 -22.25
C ALA A 246 -12.65 5.48 -21.79
N PHE A 247 -12.50 6.00 -20.57
CA PHE A 247 -13.32 7.11 -20.12
C PHE A 247 -13.15 8.34 -21.03
N ASP A 248 -14.21 9.03 -21.34
CA ASP A 248 -14.16 10.33 -22.01
C ASP A 248 -14.34 11.48 -20.99
N PRO A 249 -13.25 12.19 -20.64
CA PRO A 249 -13.33 13.29 -19.68
C PRO A 249 -14.30 14.42 -20.06
N LYS A 250 -14.68 14.53 -21.34
CA LYS A 250 -15.64 15.54 -21.82
C LYS A 250 -17.08 15.20 -21.45
N THR A 251 -17.38 13.91 -21.31
CA THR A 251 -18.73 13.40 -21.02
C THR A 251 -18.87 12.93 -19.56
N MET A 252 -17.75 12.77 -18.86
CA MET A 252 -17.80 12.42 -17.43
C MET A 252 -18.46 13.53 -16.61
N GLY A 253 -19.33 13.11 -15.68
CA GLY A 253 -19.92 14.00 -14.70
C GLY A 253 -18.84 14.58 -13.75
N THR A 254 -19.14 15.73 -13.17
CA THR A 254 -18.34 16.28 -12.09
C THR A 254 -18.94 15.88 -10.75
N VAL A 255 -18.09 15.59 -9.78
CA VAL A 255 -18.50 15.37 -8.41
C VAL A 255 -18.31 16.68 -7.64
N PRO A 256 -19.40 17.39 -7.31
CA PRO A 256 -19.29 18.53 -6.41
C PRO A 256 -18.77 18.03 -5.07
N ASN A 257 -17.89 18.58 -4.42
CA ASN A 257 -17.38 18.16 -3.12
C ASN A 257 -16.47 16.91 -3.15
N VAL A 258 -15.41 16.98 -3.96
CA VAL A 258 -14.31 16.01 -3.91
C VAL A 258 -13.46 16.16 -2.62
N GLY A 259 -13.67 17.22 -1.85
CA GLY A 259 -12.94 17.51 -0.63
C GLY A 259 -13.27 16.59 0.56
N LEU A 260 -14.29 15.73 0.45
CA LEU A 260 -14.71 14.88 1.57
C LEU A 260 -13.55 14.02 2.12
N MET A 261 -12.82 13.36 1.25
CA MET A 261 -11.68 12.55 1.65
C MET A 261 -10.56 13.41 2.25
N ALA A 262 -10.29 14.58 1.66
CA ALA A 262 -9.28 15.50 2.19
C ALA A 262 -9.68 16.06 3.57
N GLN A 263 -10.97 16.36 3.78
CA GLN A 263 -11.48 16.83 5.08
C GLN A 263 -11.37 15.76 6.17
N GLN A 264 -11.42 14.49 5.80
CA GLN A 264 -11.41 13.36 6.72
C GLN A 264 -10.07 12.61 6.73
N ALA A 265 -9.03 13.10 6.04
CA ALA A 265 -7.74 12.45 5.93
C ALA A 265 -7.05 12.23 7.29
N GLU A 266 -7.33 13.08 8.27
CA GLU A 266 -6.84 12.93 9.64
C GLU A 266 -7.44 11.71 10.36
N GLU A 267 -8.63 11.29 9.98
CA GLU A 267 -9.35 10.15 10.54
C GLU A 267 -8.93 8.83 9.90
N TYR A 268 -8.22 8.90 8.77
CA TYR A 268 -7.65 7.76 8.07
C TYR A 268 -6.13 7.79 8.10
N GLY A 269 -5.53 6.61 8.06
CA GLY A 269 -4.09 6.48 8.01
C GLY A 269 -3.41 6.90 9.30
N SER A 270 -4.01 6.60 10.42
CA SER A 270 -3.57 6.89 11.78
C SER A 270 -2.14 6.44 12.07
N HIS A 271 -1.15 7.07 11.39
CA HIS A 271 0.25 6.71 11.52
C HIS A 271 0.81 6.90 12.95
N ASP A 272 0.19 7.75 13.75
CA ASP A 272 0.47 7.89 15.18
C ASP A 272 -0.12 6.76 16.05
N LYS A 273 -0.94 5.90 15.45
CA LYS A 273 -1.58 4.70 16.02
C LYS A 273 -1.31 3.46 15.18
N THR A 274 -0.21 3.46 14.43
CA THR A 274 0.26 2.34 13.60
C THR A 274 1.62 1.89 14.09
N PHE A 275 1.81 0.60 14.31
CA PHE A 275 3.00 0.02 14.92
C PHE A 275 3.42 -1.25 14.17
N GLU A 276 4.73 -1.40 13.95
CA GLU A 276 5.32 -2.69 13.63
C GLU A 276 5.46 -3.48 14.94
N ILE A 277 4.94 -4.69 14.97
CA ILE A 277 4.91 -5.54 16.17
C ILE A 277 6.28 -6.15 16.41
N ALA A 278 6.81 -5.94 17.62
CA ALA A 278 8.15 -6.39 17.97
C ALA A 278 8.23 -7.88 18.37
N GLU A 279 7.19 -8.42 18.99
CA GLU A 279 7.13 -9.78 19.53
C GLU A 279 5.73 -10.37 19.32
N ASP A 280 5.64 -11.69 19.20
CA ASP A 280 4.35 -12.38 19.13
C ASP A 280 3.50 -12.13 20.38
N GLY A 281 2.21 -11.90 20.19
CA GLY A 281 1.32 -11.65 21.30
C GLY A 281 -0.08 -11.22 20.88
N VAL A 282 -0.71 -10.44 21.74
CA VAL A 282 -2.06 -9.90 21.55
C VAL A 282 -2.01 -8.39 21.66
N ALA A 283 -2.39 -7.71 20.59
CA ALA A 283 -2.53 -6.25 20.56
C ALA A 283 -3.92 -5.85 21.04
N ASN A 284 -3.99 -5.01 22.05
CA ASN A 284 -5.22 -4.61 22.74
C ASN A 284 -5.44 -3.11 22.70
N ILE A 285 -6.70 -2.71 22.63
CA ILE A 285 -7.18 -1.36 22.94
C ILE A 285 -7.89 -1.47 24.29
N VAL A 286 -7.38 -0.80 25.31
CA VAL A 286 -7.81 -0.95 26.72
C VAL A 286 -8.33 0.38 27.26
N ASP A 287 -9.54 0.38 27.81
CA ASP A 287 -10.08 1.51 28.58
C ASP A 287 -9.23 1.73 29.83
N ILE A 288 -8.66 2.92 29.99
CA ILE A 288 -7.74 3.23 31.08
C ILE A 288 -8.46 3.25 32.44
N ALA A 289 -9.71 3.72 32.46
CA ALA A 289 -10.45 3.89 33.69
C ALA A 289 -10.93 2.54 34.29
N THR A 290 -11.31 1.61 33.42
CA THR A 290 -11.91 0.33 33.83
C THR A 290 -10.98 -0.87 33.69
N GLY A 291 -9.96 -0.79 32.84
CA GLY A 291 -9.14 -1.92 32.44
C GLY A 291 -9.82 -2.86 31.44
N GLU A 292 -11.00 -2.51 30.93
CA GLU A 292 -11.74 -3.28 29.93
C GLU A 292 -10.98 -3.32 28.58
N VAL A 293 -10.83 -4.51 28.01
CA VAL A 293 -10.30 -4.68 26.65
C VAL A 293 -11.44 -4.48 25.67
N LEU A 294 -11.39 -3.39 24.90
CA LEU A 294 -12.42 -3.04 23.91
C LEU A 294 -12.28 -3.83 22.62
N LEU A 295 -11.07 -3.91 22.08
CA LEU A 295 -10.73 -4.68 20.88
C LEU A 295 -9.39 -5.38 21.10
N SER A 296 -9.27 -6.55 20.51
CA SER A 296 -8.11 -7.45 20.67
C SER A 296 -7.79 -8.18 19.36
N GLN A 297 -6.50 -8.31 19.03
CA GLN A 297 -5.98 -8.99 17.85
C GLN A 297 -4.77 -9.84 18.20
N ASP A 298 -4.76 -11.11 17.79
CA ASP A 298 -3.55 -11.93 17.78
C ASP A 298 -2.61 -11.41 16.68
N VAL A 299 -1.35 -11.20 17.02
CA VAL A 299 -0.34 -10.65 16.12
C VAL A 299 1.00 -11.37 16.30
N GLU A 300 1.79 -11.41 15.22
CA GLU A 300 3.12 -11.99 15.19
C GLU A 300 4.19 -10.90 15.01
N ALA A 301 5.43 -11.20 15.36
CA ALA A 301 6.55 -10.28 15.20
C ALA A 301 6.72 -9.86 13.72
N GLY A 302 6.75 -8.55 13.51
CA GLY A 302 6.82 -7.94 12.18
C GLY A 302 5.48 -7.70 11.50
N ASP A 303 4.36 -8.12 12.10
CA ASP A 303 3.04 -7.67 11.65
C ASP A 303 2.90 -6.16 11.84
N ILE A 304 2.05 -5.55 11.04
CA ILE A 304 1.73 -4.13 11.19
C ILE A 304 0.34 -4.03 11.78
N TRP A 305 0.25 -3.57 13.02
CA TRP A 305 -1.03 -3.34 13.69
C TRP A 305 -1.36 -1.86 13.76
N ARG A 306 -2.63 -1.52 13.60
CA ARG A 306 -3.10 -0.14 13.72
C ARG A 306 -4.50 -0.04 14.29
N MET A 307 -4.79 1.10 14.89
CA MET A 307 -6.12 1.55 15.27
C MET A 307 -6.49 2.80 14.47
N CYS A 308 -7.69 2.85 13.93
CA CYS A 308 -8.29 4.09 13.42
C CYS A 308 -9.49 4.49 14.27
N GLN A 309 -9.86 5.76 14.15
CA GLN A 309 -11.04 6.32 14.80
C GLN A 309 -11.73 7.29 13.85
N VAL A 310 -13.05 7.25 13.82
CA VAL A 310 -13.84 8.12 12.96
C VAL A 310 -15.13 8.53 13.66
N LYS A 311 -15.47 9.82 13.56
CA LYS A 311 -16.70 10.35 14.15
C LYS A 311 -17.93 9.79 13.45
N ASP A 312 -18.94 9.36 14.20
CA ASP A 312 -20.22 8.88 13.68
C ASP A 312 -20.84 9.87 12.66
N ALA A 313 -20.76 11.17 12.95
CA ALA A 313 -21.24 12.20 12.04
C ALA A 313 -20.57 12.16 10.66
N ALA A 314 -19.26 11.91 10.60
CA ALA A 314 -18.51 11.80 9.34
C ALA A 314 -18.99 10.59 8.52
N ILE A 315 -19.20 9.45 9.16
CA ILE A 315 -19.72 8.24 8.49
C ILE A 315 -21.10 8.51 7.90
N ARG A 316 -21.99 9.12 8.66
CA ARG A 316 -23.36 9.48 8.19
C ARG A 316 -23.34 10.41 7.00
N ASP A 317 -22.46 11.41 7.01
CA ASP A 317 -22.32 12.34 5.89
C ASP A 317 -21.77 11.64 4.64
N TRP A 318 -20.82 10.72 4.77
CA TRP A 318 -20.32 9.92 3.66
C TRP A 318 -21.40 9.03 3.03
N VAL A 319 -22.16 8.32 3.86
CA VAL A 319 -23.27 7.48 3.39
C VAL A 319 -24.30 8.33 2.66
N LYS A 320 -24.69 9.47 3.23
CA LYS A 320 -25.64 10.41 2.61
C LYS A 320 -25.15 10.91 1.24
N LEU A 321 -23.88 11.29 1.15
CA LEU A 321 -23.28 11.73 -0.12
C LEU A 321 -23.22 10.59 -1.15
N ALA A 322 -22.85 9.39 -0.74
CA ALA A 322 -22.81 8.23 -1.63
C ALA A 322 -24.19 7.89 -2.18
N VAL A 323 -25.22 7.86 -1.32
CA VAL A 323 -26.60 7.62 -1.73
C VAL A 323 -27.12 8.69 -2.68
N ASN A 324 -26.84 9.97 -2.40
CA ASN A 324 -27.24 11.06 -3.28
C ASN A 324 -26.60 10.98 -4.66
N ARG A 325 -25.32 10.53 -4.74
CA ARG A 325 -24.63 10.32 -6.01
C ARG A 325 -25.19 9.13 -6.80
N ALA A 326 -25.55 8.06 -6.12
CA ALA A 326 -26.13 6.88 -6.76
C ALA A 326 -27.54 7.15 -7.35
N ARG A 327 -28.24 8.20 -6.86
CA ARG A 327 -29.60 8.58 -7.31
C ARG A 327 -29.62 9.58 -8.46
N ASN A 328 -28.52 10.32 -8.67
CA ASN A 328 -28.38 11.37 -9.67
C ASN A 328 -27.43 10.96 -10.80
#